data_fbbdfcad4ad999c5596114f3afd80198
#
_entry.id   fbbdfcad4ad999c5596114f3afd80198
#
_cell.length_a   1.000
_cell.length_b   1.000
_cell.length_c   1.000
_cell.angle_alpha   90.00
_cell.angle_beta   90.00
_cell.angle_gamma   90.00
#
_symmetry.space_group_name_H-M   'P 1'
#
loop_
_entity.id
_entity.type
_entity.pdbx_description
1 polymer ?
#
loop_
_entity_poly.entity_id
_entity_poly.type
_entity_poly.pdbx_seq_one_letter_code
_entity_poly.pdbx_strand_id
1 'polypeptide(L)'
;MYDGVNMSHTSALVTVATLLAASAPVFGQSGSVRPETIRLVGRHYVADLTDGGHAELTLDPRLQTSTDEVLRAFQIPYGGAVVVSIPDGRVLAMVGRSAADPRLGPADLALRPWAPAASVFKVVSATALVESGLSGATRTCYHGGVSAVLPDNLIDIPAIDHRCDTLAFGVGKSQNAIIAKLVSRNLTSDGLMREGRSFGFDEAIPFDLPIEASHLDVPADHLEFARAAAGFWHSTLSPMHGALLAATIANRGDMPAPTLIDSAVDGAGHPVQLPVASPRHVANAAAATEVGRMMELTTRIGTAKATFRNKRGQRYLPIEVAGKTGTLAAETDRGPIGYSWFVGYAPAEHPTIAFAVVLGNSPTWRIKATYVGRHIVTEYLAEKADRAGTRLVAAR
;
A
#
# COMPACT_ATOMS: atom_id res chain seq x y z
N MET A 1 -55.35 -32.96 25.91
CA MET A 1 -54.65 -33.98 25.13
C MET A 1 -53.90 -33.26 24.02
N TYR A 2 -52.63 -32.95 24.24
CA TYR A 2 -51.74 -32.38 23.21
C TYR A 2 -50.58 -33.33 23.10
N ASP A 3 -50.44 -33.96 21.94
CA ASP A 3 -49.34 -34.84 21.62
C ASP A 3 -48.11 -34.01 21.24
N GLY A 4 -47.00 -34.29 21.94
CA GLY A 4 -45.71 -33.67 21.68
C GLY A 4 -45.01 -34.31 20.50
N VAL A 5 -44.58 -33.51 19.54
CA VAL A 5 -43.69 -33.92 18.47
C VAL A 5 -42.27 -33.58 18.89
N ASN A 6 -41.49 -34.62 19.10
CA ASN A 6 -40.07 -34.58 19.47
C ASN A 6 -39.25 -34.42 18.18
N MET A 7 -38.69 -33.23 17.91
CA MET A 7 -37.75 -33.01 16.81
C MET A 7 -36.33 -33.09 17.36
N SER A 8 -35.67 -34.20 17.08
CA SER A 8 -34.25 -34.40 17.32
C SER A 8 -33.39 -33.60 16.31
N HIS A 9 -32.73 -32.57 16.77
CA HIS A 9 -31.72 -31.84 15.98
C HIS A 9 -30.43 -32.65 15.97
N THR A 10 -30.13 -33.32 14.88
CA THR A 10 -28.79 -33.84 14.56
C THR A 10 -27.96 -32.72 14.00
N SER A 11 -27.07 -32.16 14.82
CA SER A 11 -26.05 -31.20 14.40
C SER A 11 -24.98 -31.93 13.60
N ALA A 12 -24.95 -31.74 12.30
CA ALA A 12 -23.86 -32.16 11.46
C ALA A 12 -22.71 -31.12 11.60
N LEU A 13 -21.64 -31.52 12.29
CA LEU A 13 -20.37 -30.80 12.28
C LEU A 13 -19.76 -30.90 10.87
N VAL A 14 -19.86 -29.82 10.09
CA VAL A 14 -19.10 -29.68 8.85
C VAL A 14 -17.72 -29.19 9.23
N THR A 15 -16.76 -30.12 9.26
CA THR A 15 -15.34 -29.79 9.38
C THR A 15 -14.87 -29.24 8.03
N VAL A 16 -14.80 -27.91 7.91
CA VAL A 16 -14.16 -27.27 6.77
C VAL A 16 -12.64 -27.44 6.94
N ALA A 17 -12.10 -28.43 6.26
CA ALA A 17 -10.67 -28.55 6.08
C ALA A 17 -10.21 -27.44 5.12
N THR A 18 -9.66 -26.38 5.66
CA THR A 18 -8.98 -25.33 4.90
C THR A 18 -7.71 -25.94 4.30
N LEU A 19 -7.77 -26.37 3.06
CA LEU A 19 -6.59 -26.65 2.26
C LEU A 19 -5.89 -25.31 2.02
N LEU A 20 -4.86 -25.02 2.81
CA LEU A 20 -3.83 -24.06 2.48
C LEU A 20 -3.11 -24.59 1.23
N ALA A 21 -3.57 -24.20 0.05
CA ALA A 21 -2.78 -24.33 -1.15
C ALA A 21 -1.59 -23.37 -1.00
N ALA A 22 -0.47 -23.88 -0.47
CA ALA A 22 0.80 -23.21 -0.58
C ALA A 22 1.08 -23.04 -2.08
N SER A 23 1.00 -21.82 -2.59
CA SER A 23 1.47 -21.48 -3.92
C SER A 23 2.96 -21.86 -3.97
N ALA A 24 3.29 -22.92 -4.71
CA ALA A 24 4.67 -23.29 -4.95
C ALA A 24 5.39 -22.08 -5.57
N PRO A 25 6.61 -21.76 -5.11
CA PRO A 25 7.40 -20.70 -5.72
C PRO A 25 7.61 -21.01 -7.20
N VAL A 26 7.51 -19.98 -8.06
CA VAL A 26 7.69 -20.08 -9.52
C VAL A 26 9.17 -20.30 -9.88
N PHE A 27 9.94 -20.92 -9.02
CA PHE A 27 11.34 -21.22 -9.27
C PHE A 27 11.49 -22.60 -9.93
N GLY A 28 11.85 -22.61 -11.20
CA GLY A 28 12.43 -23.80 -11.82
C GLY A 28 13.78 -24.11 -11.19
N GLN A 29 13.86 -25.15 -10.34
CA GLN A 29 15.08 -25.81 -9.82
C GLN A 29 16.07 -24.99 -8.95
N SER A 30 15.82 -23.73 -8.56
CA SER A 30 16.63 -23.01 -7.58
C SER A 30 15.95 -23.00 -6.20
N GLY A 31 16.75 -23.00 -5.14
CA GLY A 31 16.27 -22.91 -3.76
C GLY A 31 15.54 -21.60 -3.49
N SER A 32 14.58 -21.61 -2.56
CA SER A 32 13.92 -20.38 -2.09
C SER A 32 14.82 -19.59 -1.15
N VAL A 33 14.66 -18.27 -1.11
CA VAL A 33 15.36 -17.40 -0.15
C VAL A 33 14.98 -17.77 1.28
N ARG A 34 15.97 -17.89 2.16
CA ARG A 34 15.80 -18.06 3.60
C ARG A 34 15.79 -16.68 4.29
N PRO A 35 14.63 -16.14 4.70
CA PRO A 35 14.51 -14.75 5.17
C PRO A 35 15.39 -14.44 6.38
N GLU A 36 15.58 -15.43 7.27
CA GLU A 36 16.38 -15.29 8.49
C GLU A 36 17.89 -15.16 8.23
N THR A 37 18.34 -15.46 7.01
CA THR A 37 19.75 -15.35 6.60
C THR A 37 20.10 -14.05 5.89
N ILE A 38 19.11 -13.19 5.66
CA ILE A 38 19.32 -11.90 5.00
C ILE A 38 20.27 -11.05 5.84
N ARG A 39 21.43 -10.69 5.25
CA ARG A 39 22.49 -9.94 5.92
C ARG A 39 23.25 -9.06 4.95
N LEU A 40 23.82 -7.97 5.47
CA LEU A 40 24.70 -7.10 4.70
C LEU A 40 26.12 -7.66 4.70
N VAL A 41 26.67 -7.89 3.51
CA VAL A 41 28.07 -8.31 3.31
C VAL A 41 28.76 -7.29 2.40
N GLY A 42 29.70 -6.56 2.95
CA GLY A 42 30.34 -5.45 2.23
C GLY A 42 29.33 -4.36 1.87
N ARG A 43 28.95 -4.28 0.61
CA ARG A 43 28.00 -3.27 0.08
C ARG A 43 26.74 -3.87 -0.50
N HIS A 44 26.50 -5.16 -0.31
CA HIS A 44 25.37 -5.90 -0.89
C HIS A 44 24.63 -6.69 0.20
N TYR A 45 23.33 -6.75 0.11
CA TYR A 45 22.55 -7.70 0.88
C TYR A 45 22.60 -9.06 0.22
N VAL A 46 22.81 -10.10 1.02
CA VAL A 46 22.86 -11.49 0.57
C VAL A 46 21.91 -12.34 1.42
N ALA A 47 21.50 -13.48 0.87
CA ALA A 47 20.74 -14.49 1.58
C ALA A 47 21.19 -15.90 1.16
N ASP A 48 21.01 -16.88 2.04
CA ASP A 48 21.21 -18.27 1.73
C ASP A 48 19.91 -18.84 1.11
N LEU A 49 20.07 -19.77 0.18
CA LEU A 49 18.97 -20.49 -0.47
C LEU A 49 18.74 -21.86 0.18
N THR A 50 17.54 -22.40 0.03
CA THR A 50 17.17 -23.70 0.64
C THR A 50 17.90 -24.90 0.03
N ASP A 51 18.48 -24.74 -1.15
CA ASP A 51 19.31 -25.76 -1.84
C ASP A 51 20.80 -25.68 -1.49
N GLY A 52 21.18 -24.80 -0.56
CA GLY A 52 22.56 -24.53 -0.16
C GLY A 52 23.28 -23.50 -1.01
N GLY A 53 22.60 -22.89 -1.97
CA GLY A 53 23.09 -21.77 -2.77
C GLY A 53 23.03 -20.44 -2.04
N HIS A 54 23.40 -19.37 -2.75
CA HIS A 54 23.39 -17.98 -2.24
C HIS A 54 22.78 -17.05 -3.26
N ALA A 55 22.08 -16.00 -2.77
CA ALA A 55 21.54 -14.94 -3.60
C ALA A 55 22.11 -13.58 -3.16
N GLU A 56 22.46 -12.74 -4.14
CA GLU A 56 22.59 -11.31 -3.94
C GLU A 56 21.24 -10.65 -4.12
N LEU A 57 20.89 -9.74 -3.20
CA LEU A 57 19.55 -9.14 -3.15
C LEU A 57 19.53 -7.74 -3.74
N THR A 58 18.37 -7.34 -4.22
CA THR A 58 18.12 -6.01 -4.81
C THR A 58 18.07 -4.89 -3.78
N LEU A 59 18.12 -5.23 -2.48
CA LEU A 59 18.04 -4.26 -1.38
C LEU A 59 19.18 -3.24 -1.44
N ASP A 60 18.82 -1.98 -1.45
CA ASP A 60 19.75 -0.87 -1.37
C ASP A 60 20.19 -0.64 0.08
N PRO A 61 21.48 -0.77 0.43
CA PRO A 61 21.94 -0.69 1.81
C PRO A 61 21.61 0.64 2.50
N ARG A 62 21.65 1.75 1.77
CA ARG A 62 21.32 3.06 2.33
C ARG A 62 19.84 3.21 2.63
N LEU A 63 18.98 2.88 1.68
CA LEU A 63 17.53 2.94 1.86
C LEU A 63 17.07 1.97 2.94
N GLN A 64 17.55 0.74 2.92
CA GLN A 64 17.20 -0.28 3.90
C GLN A 64 17.61 0.16 5.31
N THR A 65 18.86 0.56 5.51
CA THR A 65 19.40 0.93 6.83
C THR A 65 18.75 2.22 7.35
N SER A 66 18.68 3.28 6.54
CA SER A 66 18.14 4.57 6.98
C SER A 66 16.65 4.48 7.31
N THR A 67 15.88 3.67 6.56
CA THR A 67 14.45 3.46 6.85
C THR A 67 14.25 2.69 8.15
N ASP A 68 15.06 1.65 8.42
CA ASP A 68 15.05 0.93 9.69
C ASP A 68 15.42 1.83 10.87
N GLU A 69 16.46 2.65 10.71
CA GLU A 69 16.92 3.59 11.75
C GLU A 69 15.86 4.61 12.14
N VAL A 70 15.09 5.14 11.19
CA VAL A 70 13.98 6.05 11.52
C VAL A 70 12.92 5.34 12.34
N LEU A 71 12.49 4.14 11.96
CA LEU A 71 11.50 3.39 12.73
C LEU A 71 12.01 3.07 14.14
N ARG A 72 13.29 2.73 14.26
CA ARG A 72 13.95 2.46 15.53
C ARG A 72 14.07 3.72 16.40
N ALA A 73 14.54 4.83 15.85
CA ALA A 73 14.75 6.08 16.57
C ALA A 73 13.46 6.62 17.18
N PHE A 74 12.34 6.46 16.51
CA PHE A 74 11.03 6.84 17.02
C PHE A 74 10.34 5.73 17.81
N GLN A 75 10.99 4.58 18.02
CA GLN A 75 10.45 3.44 18.79
C GLN A 75 9.01 3.10 18.38
N ILE A 76 8.79 2.96 17.05
CA ILE A 76 7.46 2.73 16.51
C ILE A 76 6.92 1.39 17.01
N PRO A 77 5.71 1.36 17.62
CA PRO A 77 5.12 0.12 18.12
C PRO A 77 5.02 -0.95 17.05
N TYR A 78 4.51 -0.60 15.85
CA TYR A 78 4.45 -1.48 14.69
C TYR A 78 4.72 -0.65 13.44
N GLY A 79 5.72 -1.00 12.65
CA GLY A 79 6.09 -0.26 11.44
C GLY A 79 6.51 -1.18 10.31
N GLY A 80 5.94 -0.95 9.12
CA GLY A 80 6.34 -1.61 7.88
C GLY A 80 6.59 -0.59 6.77
N ALA A 81 7.63 -0.80 5.99
CA ALA A 81 7.94 0.03 4.83
C ALA A 81 8.53 -0.81 3.70
N VAL A 82 8.10 -0.53 2.47
CA VAL A 82 8.62 -1.14 1.25
C VAL A 82 8.90 -0.05 0.23
N VAL A 83 10.02 -0.18 -0.49
CA VAL A 83 10.38 0.66 -1.63
C VAL A 83 10.65 -0.23 -2.83
N VAL A 84 10.00 0.09 -3.96
CA VAL A 84 10.10 -0.68 -5.21
C VAL A 84 10.59 0.24 -6.33
N SER A 85 11.51 -0.24 -7.13
CA SER A 85 11.88 0.37 -8.41
C SER A 85 10.75 0.15 -9.42
N ILE A 86 10.24 1.22 -10.02
CA ILE A 86 9.10 1.13 -10.94
C ILE A 86 9.46 0.47 -12.26
N PRO A 87 10.64 0.76 -12.89
CA PRO A 87 10.98 0.22 -14.19
C PRO A 87 11.14 -1.30 -14.24
N ASP A 88 11.61 -1.91 -13.14
CA ASP A 88 12.07 -3.31 -13.13
C ASP A 88 11.56 -4.14 -11.95
N GLY A 89 10.72 -3.57 -11.07
CA GLY A 89 10.13 -4.28 -9.93
C GLY A 89 11.10 -4.61 -8.78
N ARG A 90 12.37 -4.22 -8.84
CA ARG A 90 13.36 -4.51 -7.79
C ARG A 90 12.93 -3.92 -6.45
N VAL A 91 12.94 -4.72 -5.41
CA VAL A 91 12.65 -4.27 -4.04
C VAL A 91 13.93 -3.64 -3.46
N LEU A 92 13.92 -2.32 -3.32
CA LEU A 92 15.07 -1.54 -2.86
C LEU A 92 15.15 -1.43 -1.33
N ALA A 93 14.01 -1.53 -0.65
CA ALA A 93 13.95 -1.63 0.80
C ALA A 93 12.71 -2.43 1.24
N MET A 94 12.87 -3.25 2.26
CA MET A 94 11.84 -4.07 2.87
C MET A 94 12.08 -4.09 4.38
N VAL A 95 11.43 -3.17 5.10
CA VAL A 95 11.66 -2.95 6.52
C VAL A 95 10.41 -3.30 7.31
N GLY A 96 10.60 -4.08 8.36
CA GLY A 96 9.59 -4.38 9.36
C GLY A 96 10.19 -4.29 10.76
N ARG A 97 9.63 -3.46 11.61
CA ARG A 97 10.12 -3.27 12.98
C ARG A 97 8.97 -3.05 13.95
N SER A 98 9.10 -3.64 15.12
CA SER A 98 8.18 -3.41 16.22
C SER A 98 8.95 -3.14 17.52
N ALA A 99 8.62 -2.02 18.18
CA ALA A 99 9.07 -1.77 19.54
C ALA A 99 8.16 -2.46 20.57
N ALA A 100 6.94 -2.80 20.20
CA ALA A 100 5.98 -3.51 21.07
C ALA A 100 6.20 -5.02 21.10
N ASP A 101 6.65 -5.60 19.97
CA ASP A 101 6.99 -7.02 19.87
C ASP A 101 8.25 -7.21 19.00
N PRO A 102 9.44 -7.23 19.60
CA PRO A 102 10.70 -7.32 18.85
C PRO A 102 10.90 -8.59 18.03
N ARG A 103 10.02 -9.59 18.15
CA ARG A 103 10.04 -10.82 17.33
C ARG A 103 9.50 -10.59 15.93
N LEU A 104 8.68 -9.54 15.75
CA LEU A 104 8.12 -9.19 14.43
C LEU A 104 9.18 -8.49 13.58
N GLY A 105 9.38 -9.04 12.39
CA GLY A 105 10.35 -8.57 11.41
C GLY A 105 9.74 -8.19 10.06
N PRO A 106 10.57 -8.04 9.03
CA PRO A 106 10.11 -7.69 7.68
C PRO A 106 9.07 -8.65 7.10
N ALA A 107 9.20 -9.96 7.32
CA ALA A 107 8.21 -10.94 6.86
C ALA A 107 6.82 -10.68 7.45
N ASP A 108 6.75 -10.24 8.73
CA ASP A 108 5.47 -9.97 9.40
C ASP A 108 4.90 -8.60 9.06
N LEU A 109 5.76 -7.58 8.98
CA LEU A 109 5.34 -6.18 8.95
C LEU A 109 5.45 -5.51 7.57
N ALA A 110 6.18 -6.12 6.61
CA ALA A 110 6.26 -5.64 5.24
C ALA A 110 5.45 -6.49 4.25
N LEU A 111 5.31 -7.81 4.49
CA LEU A 111 4.71 -8.75 3.55
C LEU A 111 3.32 -9.24 3.94
N ARG A 112 2.89 -9.07 5.19
CA ARG A 112 1.56 -9.48 5.67
C ARG A 112 0.59 -8.28 5.73
N PRO A 113 -0.71 -8.49 5.47
CA PRO A 113 -1.73 -7.43 5.49
C PRO A 113 -2.29 -7.22 6.91
N TRP A 114 -1.44 -6.78 7.84
CA TRP A 114 -1.77 -6.61 9.26
C TRP A 114 -2.52 -5.30 9.58
N ALA A 115 -2.68 -4.42 8.62
CA ALA A 115 -3.33 -3.13 8.82
C ALA A 115 -4.50 -2.94 7.83
N PRO A 116 -5.60 -2.26 8.25
CA PRO A 116 -6.64 -1.87 7.30
C PRO A 116 -6.06 -0.93 6.25
N ALA A 117 -6.47 -1.08 4.97
CA ALA A 117 -5.98 -0.21 3.89
C ALA A 117 -6.35 1.26 4.10
N ALA A 118 -7.39 1.51 4.86
CA ALA A 118 -7.89 2.85 5.14
C ALA A 118 -8.07 3.64 3.82
N SER A 119 -7.89 4.95 3.87
CA SER A 119 -8.03 5.80 2.67
C SER A 119 -7.03 5.54 1.55
N VAL A 120 -6.08 4.61 1.69
CA VAL A 120 -5.25 4.14 0.56
C VAL A 120 -6.14 3.49 -0.50
N PHE A 121 -7.19 2.77 -0.09
CA PHE A 121 -8.15 2.15 -0.99
C PHE A 121 -8.82 3.14 -1.96
N LYS A 122 -8.86 4.45 -1.64
CA LYS A 122 -9.34 5.47 -2.58
C LYS A 122 -8.56 5.55 -3.89
N VAL A 123 -7.35 5.01 -3.96
CA VAL A 123 -6.60 4.89 -5.22
C VAL A 123 -7.36 3.95 -6.16
N VAL A 124 -7.78 2.79 -5.66
CA VAL A 124 -8.60 1.81 -6.40
C VAL A 124 -9.95 2.42 -6.79
N SER A 125 -10.66 3.01 -5.82
CA SER A 125 -11.98 3.62 -6.06
C SER A 125 -11.93 4.77 -7.07
N ALA A 126 -10.87 5.59 -7.04
CA ALA A 126 -10.69 6.67 -7.99
C ALA A 126 -10.37 6.14 -9.40
N THR A 127 -9.59 5.06 -9.51
CA THR A 127 -9.33 4.40 -10.80
C THR A 127 -10.62 3.87 -11.40
N ALA A 128 -11.43 3.13 -10.61
CA ALA A 128 -12.73 2.62 -11.04
C ALA A 128 -13.68 3.76 -11.49
N LEU A 129 -13.71 4.88 -10.77
CA LEU A 129 -14.52 6.05 -11.16
C LEU A 129 -14.05 6.66 -12.49
N VAL A 130 -12.74 6.79 -12.70
CA VAL A 130 -12.21 7.33 -13.96
C VAL A 130 -12.47 6.36 -15.11
N GLU A 131 -12.32 5.06 -14.91
CA GLU A 131 -12.63 4.05 -15.92
C GLU A 131 -14.12 3.96 -16.23
N SER A 132 -15.00 4.35 -15.29
CA SER A 132 -16.45 4.49 -15.55
C SER A 132 -16.83 5.78 -16.32
N GLY A 133 -15.83 6.61 -16.69
CA GLY A 133 -16.02 7.81 -17.49
C GLY A 133 -16.01 9.13 -16.72
N LEU A 134 -15.76 9.12 -15.42
CA LEU A 134 -15.56 10.35 -14.64
C LEU A 134 -14.15 10.89 -14.87
N SER A 135 -13.94 12.15 -14.46
CA SER A 135 -12.61 12.78 -14.46
C SER A 135 -12.30 13.41 -13.12
N GLY A 136 -11.04 13.75 -12.90
CA GLY A 136 -10.63 14.50 -11.72
C GLY A 136 -11.37 15.83 -11.54
N ALA A 137 -11.91 16.41 -12.63
CA ALA A 137 -12.72 17.63 -12.61
C ALA A 137 -14.20 17.40 -12.25
N THR A 138 -14.67 16.14 -12.21
CA THR A 138 -16.06 15.83 -11.85
C THR A 138 -16.39 16.36 -10.47
N ARG A 139 -17.40 17.22 -10.40
CA ARG A 139 -17.81 17.93 -9.18
C ARG A 139 -19.00 17.25 -8.52
N THR A 140 -19.01 17.29 -7.19
CA THR A 140 -20.19 16.97 -6.38
C THR A 140 -20.27 17.93 -5.20
N CYS A 141 -21.50 18.25 -4.78
CA CYS A 141 -21.74 18.99 -3.56
C CYS A 141 -21.94 18.02 -2.39
N TYR A 142 -21.49 18.41 -1.22
CA TYR A 142 -21.46 17.53 -0.05
C TYR A 142 -21.46 18.29 1.27
N HIS A 143 -21.72 17.57 2.32
CA HIS A 143 -21.55 17.99 3.72
C HIS A 143 -20.86 16.87 4.51
N GLY A 144 -20.34 17.14 5.70
CA GLY A 144 -19.75 16.15 6.61
C GLY A 144 -18.67 15.26 5.98
N GLY A 145 -18.74 13.97 6.26
CA GLY A 145 -17.88 12.94 5.68
C GLY A 145 -16.40 13.01 6.07
N VAL A 146 -16.04 13.66 7.18
CA VAL A 146 -14.64 13.75 7.63
C VAL A 146 -14.22 12.46 8.35
N SER A 147 -14.98 12.06 9.36
CA SER A 147 -14.67 10.92 10.23
C SER A 147 -15.52 9.68 9.94
N ALA A 148 -16.68 9.86 9.30
CA ALA A 148 -17.61 8.80 8.98
C ALA A 148 -18.36 9.12 7.68
N VAL A 149 -18.92 8.10 7.05
CA VAL A 149 -19.91 8.23 5.97
C VAL A 149 -21.27 7.82 6.55
N LEU A 150 -22.22 8.71 6.43
CA LEU A 150 -23.61 8.55 6.87
C LEU A 150 -24.54 8.44 5.65
N PRO A 151 -25.76 7.88 5.78
CA PRO A 151 -26.71 7.78 4.66
C PRO A 151 -26.93 9.11 3.92
N ASP A 152 -27.00 10.22 4.66
CA ASP A 152 -27.23 11.55 4.11
C ASP A 152 -26.06 12.06 3.25
N ASN A 153 -24.85 11.50 3.42
CA ASN A 153 -23.70 11.85 2.57
C ASN A 153 -23.83 11.27 1.14
N LEU A 154 -24.74 10.33 0.90
CA LEU A 154 -24.91 9.64 -0.39
C LEU A 154 -25.93 10.32 -1.31
N ILE A 155 -26.81 11.15 -0.75
CA ILE A 155 -27.87 11.88 -1.47
C ILE A 155 -27.56 13.38 -1.54
N ASP A 156 -28.24 14.08 -2.45
CA ASP A 156 -28.14 15.54 -2.50
C ASP A 156 -29.14 16.16 -1.52
N ILE A 157 -28.63 16.98 -0.61
CA ILE A 157 -29.42 17.75 0.35
C ILE A 157 -29.03 19.23 0.22
N PRO A 158 -29.65 19.96 -0.73
CA PRO A 158 -29.24 21.34 -1.03
C PRO A 158 -29.23 22.27 0.19
N ALA A 159 -30.05 21.98 1.20
CA ALA A 159 -30.13 22.75 2.44
C ALA A 159 -28.85 22.69 3.29
N ILE A 160 -27.99 21.67 3.12
CA ILE A 160 -26.76 21.47 3.90
C ILE A 160 -25.52 21.18 3.04
N ASP A 161 -25.68 20.81 1.76
CA ASP A 161 -24.57 20.56 0.82
C ASP A 161 -23.96 21.87 0.32
N HIS A 162 -23.38 22.67 1.24
CA HIS A 162 -22.83 23.99 0.92
C HIS A 162 -21.42 23.97 0.33
N ARG A 163 -20.77 22.80 0.28
CA ARG A 163 -19.43 22.62 -0.29
C ARG A 163 -19.53 21.81 -1.57
N CYS A 164 -18.93 22.31 -2.64
CA CYS A 164 -18.87 21.62 -3.92
C CYS A 164 -17.43 21.56 -4.39
N ASP A 165 -16.85 20.37 -4.41
CA ASP A 165 -15.48 20.14 -4.83
C ASP A 165 -15.39 19.02 -5.88
N THR A 166 -14.20 18.80 -6.41
CA THR A 166 -13.91 17.84 -7.46
C THR A 166 -13.53 16.47 -6.90
N LEU A 167 -13.60 15.42 -7.74
CA LEU A 167 -13.03 14.10 -7.42
C LEU A 167 -11.55 14.22 -7.04
N ALA A 168 -10.78 15.02 -7.79
CA ALA A 168 -9.36 15.24 -7.51
C ALA A 168 -9.12 15.85 -6.12
N PHE A 169 -9.96 16.81 -5.70
CA PHE A 169 -9.94 17.31 -4.33
C PHE A 169 -10.29 16.21 -3.32
N GLY A 170 -11.30 15.38 -3.63
CA GLY A 170 -11.70 14.24 -2.82
C GLY A 170 -10.55 13.26 -2.53
N VAL A 171 -9.73 12.95 -3.54
CA VAL A 171 -8.53 12.11 -3.39
C VAL A 171 -7.45 12.85 -2.59
N GLY A 172 -7.08 14.07 -2.99
CA GLY A 172 -5.99 14.83 -2.39
C GLY A 172 -6.24 15.23 -0.93
N LYS A 173 -7.47 15.61 -0.58
CA LYS A 173 -7.90 15.92 0.79
C LYS A 173 -8.44 14.71 1.55
N SER A 174 -8.51 13.55 0.89
CA SER A 174 -9.07 12.33 1.46
C SER A 174 -10.52 12.50 1.95
N GLN A 175 -11.34 13.30 1.22
CA GLN A 175 -12.71 13.60 1.62
C GLN A 175 -13.64 12.43 1.33
N ASN A 176 -14.15 11.80 2.40
CA ASN A 176 -14.92 10.57 2.30
C ASN A 176 -16.27 10.78 1.63
N ALA A 177 -16.99 11.89 1.93
CA ALA A 177 -18.30 12.15 1.35
C ALA A 177 -18.25 12.30 -0.17
N ILE A 178 -17.19 12.91 -0.73
CA ILE A 178 -17.01 13.00 -2.19
C ILE A 178 -16.89 11.62 -2.81
N ILE A 179 -15.96 10.80 -2.29
CA ILE A 179 -15.71 9.45 -2.83
C ILE A 179 -16.96 8.57 -2.68
N ALA A 180 -17.54 8.53 -1.48
CA ALA A 180 -18.73 7.73 -1.19
C ALA A 180 -19.91 8.12 -2.11
N LYS A 181 -20.21 9.40 -2.25
CA LYS A 181 -21.29 9.90 -3.10
C LYS A 181 -21.08 9.59 -4.58
N LEU A 182 -19.85 9.78 -5.09
CA LEU A 182 -19.54 9.47 -6.50
C LEU A 182 -19.56 7.98 -6.77
N VAL A 183 -19.00 7.15 -5.88
CA VAL A 183 -18.99 5.68 -6.04
C VAL A 183 -20.40 5.13 -5.96
N SER A 184 -21.21 5.52 -4.97
CA SER A 184 -22.59 5.04 -4.81
C SER A 184 -23.50 5.34 -6.00
N ARG A 185 -23.16 6.32 -6.83
CA ARG A 185 -23.94 6.73 -8.00
C ARG A 185 -23.44 6.17 -9.32
N ASN A 186 -22.17 5.82 -9.41
CA ASN A 186 -21.54 5.49 -10.68
C ASN A 186 -20.97 4.08 -10.75
N LEU A 187 -20.84 3.37 -9.62
CA LEU A 187 -20.30 2.03 -9.56
C LEU A 187 -21.28 1.07 -8.88
N THR A 188 -21.03 -0.22 -9.06
CA THR A 188 -21.67 -1.31 -8.32
C THR A 188 -20.66 -1.97 -7.39
N SER A 189 -21.10 -2.68 -6.37
CA SER A 189 -20.22 -3.43 -5.47
C SER A 189 -19.39 -4.47 -6.22
N ASP A 190 -20.00 -5.20 -7.16
CA ASP A 190 -19.29 -6.16 -8.03
C ASP A 190 -18.26 -5.47 -8.93
N GLY A 191 -18.56 -4.26 -9.42
CA GLY A 191 -17.62 -3.46 -10.21
C GLY A 191 -16.41 -3.07 -9.40
N LEU A 192 -16.60 -2.57 -8.19
CA LEU A 192 -15.51 -2.19 -7.29
C LEU A 192 -14.72 -3.42 -6.80
N MET A 193 -15.39 -4.56 -6.58
CA MET A 193 -14.72 -5.82 -6.24
C MET A 193 -13.82 -6.29 -7.39
N ARG A 194 -14.31 -6.25 -8.64
CA ARG A 194 -13.49 -6.59 -9.81
C ARG A 194 -12.27 -5.68 -9.93
N GLU A 195 -12.47 -4.38 -9.75
CA GLU A 195 -11.37 -3.42 -9.76
C GLU A 195 -10.34 -3.73 -8.67
N GLY A 196 -10.78 -3.99 -7.43
CA GLY A 196 -9.88 -4.40 -6.34
C GLY A 196 -9.07 -5.64 -6.68
N ARG A 197 -9.69 -6.66 -7.29
CA ARG A 197 -8.99 -7.87 -7.75
C ARG A 197 -8.01 -7.57 -8.89
N SER A 198 -8.35 -6.68 -9.81
CA SER A 198 -7.41 -6.21 -10.83
C SER A 198 -6.16 -5.60 -10.19
N PHE A 199 -6.31 -4.88 -9.09
CA PHE A 199 -5.21 -4.36 -8.29
C PHE A 199 -4.51 -5.41 -7.40
N GLY A 200 -4.95 -6.67 -7.37
CA GLY A 200 -4.29 -7.78 -6.66
C GLY A 200 -4.86 -8.07 -5.27
N PHE A 201 -5.99 -7.50 -4.88
CA PHE A 201 -6.68 -7.92 -3.65
C PHE A 201 -7.21 -9.35 -3.79
N ASP A 202 -7.18 -10.12 -2.69
CA ASP A 202 -7.54 -11.53 -2.60
C ASP A 202 -6.72 -12.46 -3.52
N GLU A 203 -5.60 -11.98 -4.04
CA GLU A 203 -4.70 -12.73 -4.90
C GLU A 203 -3.28 -12.78 -4.33
N ALA A 204 -2.60 -13.90 -4.55
CA ALA A 204 -1.19 -14.02 -4.21
C ALA A 204 -0.35 -13.15 -5.16
N ILE A 205 0.53 -12.33 -4.60
CA ILE A 205 1.52 -11.59 -5.36
C ILE A 205 2.75 -12.48 -5.55
N PRO A 206 3.13 -12.84 -6.79
CA PRO A 206 4.36 -13.59 -7.03
C PRO A 206 5.58 -12.81 -6.54
N PHE A 207 6.38 -13.44 -5.68
CA PHE A 207 7.56 -12.82 -5.09
C PHE A 207 8.54 -13.89 -4.57
N ASP A 208 9.79 -13.54 -4.36
CA ASP A 208 10.85 -14.41 -3.88
C ASP A 208 10.69 -14.87 -2.42
N LEU A 209 9.77 -14.24 -1.71
CA LEU A 209 9.37 -14.61 -0.35
C LEU A 209 7.85 -14.78 -0.29
N PRO A 210 7.32 -15.57 0.65
CA PRO A 210 5.88 -15.71 0.85
C PRO A 210 5.24 -14.36 1.19
N ILE A 211 4.21 -13.96 0.43
CA ILE A 211 3.36 -12.79 0.69
C ILE A 211 1.95 -13.28 0.99
N GLU A 212 1.37 -12.84 2.09
CA GLU A 212 -0.06 -13.04 2.32
C GLU A 212 -0.87 -12.06 1.46
N ALA A 213 -1.93 -12.57 0.83
CA ALA A 213 -2.83 -11.74 0.04
C ALA A 213 -3.51 -10.66 0.90
N SER A 214 -3.53 -9.44 0.39
CA SER A 214 -4.34 -8.38 0.98
C SER A 214 -5.81 -8.67 0.73
N HIS A 215 -6.65 -8.47 1.73
CA HIS A 215 -8.06 -8.85 1.66
C HIS A 215 -8.96 -7.66 1.30
N LEU A 216 -10.03 -7.94 0.56
CA LEU A 216 -11.07 -6.98 0.21
C LEU A 216 -12.45 -7.64 0.35
N ASP A 217 -13.33 -6.99 1.09
CA ASP A 217 -14.76 -7.25 1.12
C ASP A 217 -15.51 -6.01 0.65
N VAL A 218 -16.37 -6.15 -0.36
CA VAL A 218 -17.20 -5.05 -0.85
C VAL A 218 -18.66 -5.42 -0.64
N PRO A 219 -19.31 -4.95 0.44
CA PRO A 219 -20.69 -5.29 0.76
C PRO A 219 -21.67 -4.84 -0.31
N ALA A 220 -22.78 -5.59 -0.43
CA ALA A 220 -23.90 -5.21 -1.28
C ALA A 220 -24.81 -4.12 -0.65
N ASP A 221 -24.77 -3.95 0.68
CA ASP A 221 -25.46 -2.85 1.35
C ASP A 221 -24.94 -1.51 0.86
N HIS A 222 -25.85 -0.62 0.48
CA HIS A 222 -25.50 0.65 -0.17
C HIS A 222 -24.60 1.56 0.67
N LEU A 223 -24.82 1.62 1.99
CA LEU A 223 -24.00 2.43 2.87
C LEU A 223 -22.64 1.80 3.13
N GLU A 224 -22.61 0.49 3.39
CA GLU A 224 -21.36 -0.24 3.62
C GLU A 224 -20.50 -0.31 2.32
N PHE A 225 -21.12 -0.44 1.14
CA PHE A 225 -20.46 -0.29 -0.14
C PHE A 225 -19.76 1.07 -0.27
N ALA A 226 -20.46 2.16 0.03
CA ALA A 226 -19.89 3.51 -0.01
C ALA A 226 -18.80 3.71 1.04
N ARG A 227 -18.91 3.07 2.22
CA ARG A 227 -17.89 3.03 3.26
C ARG A 227 -16.65 2.25 2.81
N ALA A 228 -16.83 1.06 2.23
CA ALA A 228 -15.74 0.27 1.66
C ALA A 228 -14.97 1.08 0.61
N ALA A 229 -15.66 1.72 -0.32
CA ALA A 229 -15.05 2.59 -1.33
C ALA A 229 -14.30 3.78 -0.74
N ALA A 230 -14.75 4.33 0.38
CA ALA A 230 -14.05 5.37 1.11
C ALA A 230 -12.89 4.84 1.98
N GLY A 231 -12.72 3.52 2.07
CA GLY A 231 -11.63 2.84 2.78
C GLY A 231 -11.92 2.58 4.26
N PHE A 232 -13.17 2.36 4.65
CA PHE A 232 -13.54 1.98 6.03
C PHE A 232 -13.60 0.46 6.15
N TRP A 233 -12.82 -0.14 7.03
CA TRP A 233 -12.88 -1.49 7.61
C TRP A 233 -12.92 -2.71 6.68
N HIS A 234 -13.26 -2.55 5.41
CA HIS A 234 -13.55 -3.63 4.47
C HIS A 234 -12.33 -4.15 3.69
N SER A 235 -11.13 -3.69 4.05
CA SER A 235 -9.92 -4.13 3.38
C SER A 235 -8.72 -4.12 4.32
N THR A 236 -7.83 -5.10 4.15
CA THR A 236 -6.49 -5.11 4.76
C THR A 236 -5.43 -4.97 3.68
N LEU A 237 -4.27 -4.45 4.04
CA LEU A 237 -3.21 -4.16 3.08
C LEU A 237 -1.83 -4.45 3.69
N SER A 238 -0.95 -5.09 2.92
CA SER A 238 0.47 -5.17 3.26
C SER A 238 1.25 -3.96 2.70
N PRO A 239 2.36 -3.54 3.31
CA PRO A 239 3.24 -2.52 2.72
C PRO A 239 3.73 -2.88 1.32
N MET A 240 4.06 -4.14 1.06
CA MET A 240 4.44 -4.59 -0.28
C MET A 240 3.34 -4.30 -1.29
N HIS A 241 2.12 -4.74 -1.02
CA HIS A 241 1.00 -4.48 -1.92
C HIS A 241 0.70 -2.98 -2.04
N GLY A 242 0.80 -2.21 -0.94
CA GLY A 242 0.65 -0.75 -0.97
C GLY A 242 1.69 -0.06 -1.88
N ALA A 243 2.94 -0.52 -1.89
CA ALA A 243 3.98 -0.02 -2.79
C ALA A 243 3.66 -0.37 -4.25
N LEU A 244 3.15 -1.58 -4.51
CA LEU A 244 2.73 -1.99 -5.85
C LEU A 244 1.51 -1.23 -6.36
N LEU A 245 0.53 -0.90 -5.49
CA LEU A 245 -0.58 0.00 -5.85
C LEU A 245 -0.05 1.36 -6.36
N ALA A 246 0.90 1.95 -5.62
CA ALA A 246 1.51 3.22 -6.04
C ALA A 246 2.34 3.06 -7.32
N ALA A 247 3.09 1.95 -7.45
CA ALA A 247 3.86 1.64 -8.66
C ALA A 247 2.97 1.48 -9.89
N THR A 248 1.81 0.83 -9.76
CA THR A 248 0.81 0.67 -10.83
C THR A 248 0.36 2.02 -11.38
N ILE A 249 -0.01 2.94 -10.51
CA ILE A 249 -0.44 4.29 -10.92
C ILE A 249 0.71 5.03 -11.58
N ALA A 250 1.91 4.97 -11.00
CA ALA A 250 3.12 5.61 -11.53
C ALA A 250 3.56 5.04 -12.88
N ASN A 251 3.33 3.75 -13.11
CA ASN A 251 3.66 3.01 -14.33
C ASN A 251 2.50 2.92 -15.31
N ARG A 252 1.60 3.91 -15.27
CA ARG A 252 0.51 4.06 -16.24
C ARG A 252 -0.43 2.86 -16.32
N GLY A 253 -0.66 2.19 -15.20
CA GLY A 253 -1.59 1.08 -15.06
C GLY A 253 -0.96 -0.31 -15.10
N ASP A 254 0.32 -0.41 -15.35
CA ASP A 254 1.05 -1.68 -15.34
C ASP A 254 1.73 -1.88 -13.98
N MET A 255 1.32 -2.91 -13.24
CA MET A 255 1.92 -3.30 -11.97
C MET A 255 3.24 -4.04 -12.23
N PRO A 256 4.38 -3.50 -11.79
CA PRO A 256 5.64 -4.23 -11.93
C PRO A 256 5.62 -5.50 -11.09
N ALA A 257 6.23 -6.57 -11.60
CA ALA A 257 6.42 -7.79 -10.82
C ALA A 257 7.57 -7.57 -9.81
N PRO A 258 7.30 -7.69 -8.50
CA PRO A 258 8.34 -7.45 -7.51
C PRO A 258 9.39 -8.56 -7.55
N THR A 259 10.67 -8.19 -7.38
CA THR A 259 11.78 -9.13 -7.23
C THR A 259 12.75 -8.68 -6.15
N LEU A 260 13.22 -9.64 -5.34
CA LEU A 260 14.20 -9.43 -4.29
C LEU A 260 15.59 -9.93 -4.69
N ILE A 261 15.67 -10.88 -5.62
CA ILE A 261 16.94 -11.50 -6.06
C ILE A 261 17.50 -10.71 -7.24
N ASP A 262 18.75 -10.26 -7.13
CA ASP A 262 19.51 -9.64 -8.21
C ASP A 262 20.31 -10.67 -8.99
N SER A 263 20.97 -11.58 -8.29
CA SER A 263 21.69 -12.72 -8.84
C SER A 263 21.70 -13.88 -7.85
N ALA A 264 21.86 -15.11 -8.35
CA ALA A 264 21.95 -16.27 -7.49
C ALA A 264 22.94 -17.32 -8.06
N VAL A 265 23.50 -18.13 -7.15
CA VAL A 265 24.20 -19.36 -7.46
C VAL A 265 23.56 -20.52 -6.71
N ASP A 266 23.53 -21.69 -7.31
CA ASP A 266 23.02 -22.92 -6.68
C ASP A 266 24.00 -23.48 -5.62
N GLY A 267 23.65 -24.57 -4.95
CA GLY A 267 24.49 -25.22 -3.94
C GLY A 267 25.79 -25.82 -4.51
N ALA A 268 25.92 -25.93 -5.82
CA ALA A 268 27.14 -26.36 -6.52
C ALA A 268 28.01 -25.18 -6.99
N GLY A 269 27.52 -23.94 -6.81
CA GLY A 269 28.20 -22.70 -7.19
C GLY A 269 27.96 -22.26 -8.64
N HIS A 270 26.99 -22.86 -9.36
CA HIS A 270 26.66 -22.45 -10.71
C HIS A 270 25.66 -21.28 -10.71
N PRO A 271 25.83 -20.31 -11.65
CA PRO A 271 24.84 -19.23 -11.80
C PRO A 271 23.43 -19.77 -12.11
N VAL A 272 22.44 -19.25 -11.41
CA VAL A 272 21.03 -19.56 -11.61
C VAL A 272 20.43 -18.53 -12.57
N GLN A 273 19.73 -19.02 -13.61
CA GLN A 273 18.95 -18.13 -14.47
C GLN A 273 17.65 -17.73 -13.75
N LEU A 274 17.51 -16.47 -13.41
CA LEU A 274 16.32 -15.93 -12.78
C LEU A 274 15.19 -15.76 -13.80
N PRO A 275 13.93 -16.02 -13.42
CA PRO A 275 12.79 -15.77 -14.29
C PRO A 275 12.62 -14.26 -14.51
N VAL A 276 12.37 -13.87 -15.76
CA VAL A 276 11.96 -12.51 -16.09
C VAL A 276 10.45 -12.43 -15.95
N ALA A 277 9.97 -11.83 -14.85
CA ALA A 277 8.55 -11.64 -14.66
C ALA A 277 8.05 -10.41 -15.44
N SER A 278 6.91 -10.57 -16.13
CA SER A 278 6.28 -9.47 -16.88
C SER A 278 5.37 -8.65 -15.96
N PRO A 279 5.26 -7.34 -16.19
CA PRO A 279 4.27 -6.51 -15.51
C PRO A 279 2.84 -7.01 -15.76
N ARG A 280 1.99 -6.87 -14.75
CA ARG A 280 0.55 -7.16 -14.87
C ARG A 280 -0.19 -5.89 -15.29
N HIS A 281 -0.95 -5.93 -16.38
CA HIS A 281 -1.85 -4.85 -16.73
C HIS A 281 -3.04 -4.81 -15.78
N VAL A 282 -3.24 -3.69 -15.09
CA VAL A 282 -4.24 -3.51 -14.02
C VAL A 282 -5.29 -2.49 -14.42
N ALA A 283 -4.88 -1.34 -14.95
CA ALA A 283 -5.75 -0.23 -15.28
C ALA A 283 -5.31 0.43 -16.60
N ASN A 284 -6.22 1.11 -17.27
CA ASN A 284 -5.82 1.82 -18.50
C ASN A 284 -4.91 3.03 -18.19
N ALA A 285 -4.00 3.33 -19.12
CA ALA A 285 -2.98 4.36 -18.92
C ALA A 285 -3.56 5.77 -18.68
N ALA A 286 -4.74 6.08 -19.25
CA ALA A 286 -5.39 7.37 -19.05
C ALA A 286 -5.92 7.50 -17.63
N ALA A 287 -6.58 6.46 -17.09
CA ALA A 287 -7.08 6.44 -15.72
C ALA A 287 -5.93 6.51 -14.71
N ALA A 288 -4.89 5.70 -14.88
CA ALA A 288 -3.70 5.74 -14.02
C ALA A 288 -3.04 7.13 -14.02
N THR A 289 -2.88 7.75 -15.19
CA THR A 289 -2.32 9.12 -15.30
C THR A 289 -3.19 10.15 -14.59
N GLU A 290 -4.51 10.06 -14.72
CA GLU A 290 -5.45 10.99 -14.08
C GLU A 290 -5.44 10.83 -12.55
N VAL A 291 -5.45 9.57 -12.06
CA VAL A 291 -5.34 9.28 -10.62
C VAL A 291 -3.98 9.73 -10.07
N GLY A 292 -2.91 9.57 -10.83
CA GLY A 292 -1.58 10.08 -10.46
C GLY A 292 -1.60 11.60 -10.21
N ARG A 293 -2.25 12.38 -11.08
CA ARG A 293 -2.44 13.84 -10.88
C ARG A 293 -3.26 14.15 -9.61
N MET A 294 -4.27 13.33 -9.31
CA MET A 294 -5.02 13.46 -8.05
C MET A 294 -4.15 13.16 -6.84
N MET A 295 -3.26 12.16 -6.92
CA MET A 295 -2.32 11.82 -5.86
C MET A 295 -1.27 12.92 -5.60
N GLU A 296 -0.87 13.69 -6.61
CA GLU A 296 -0.01 14.87 -6.42
C GLU A 296 -0.65 15.92 -5.53
N LEU A 297 -1.97 16.10 -5.59
CA LEU A 297 -2.67 17.08 -4.74
C LEU A 297 -2.52 16.75 -3.26
N THR A 298 -2.30 15.49 -2.89
CA THR A 298 -2.09 15.07 -1.50
C THR A 298 -0.90 15.79 -0.85
N THR A 299 0.21 15.95 -1.57
CA THR A 299 1.42 16.63 -1.08
C THR A 299 1.42 18.13 -1.37
N ARG A 300 0.69 18.57 -2.40
CA ARG A 300 0.64 19.99 -2.81
C ARG A 300 -0.30 20.82 -1.91
N ILE A 301 -1.51 20.34 -1.72
CA ILE A 301 -2.57 21.05 -1.00
C ILE A 301 -3.30 20.18 0.02
N GLY A 302 -3.08 18.86 -0.04
CA GLY A 302 -3.85 17.84 0.64
C GLY A 302 -3.34 17.46 2.03
N THR A 303 -3.62 16.22 2.39
CA THR A 303 -3.39 15.67 3.73
C THR A 303 -1.91 15.51 4.11
N ALA A 304 -1.00 15.46 3.14
CA ALA A 304 0.45 15.39 3.37
C ALA A 304 1.16 16.75 3.17
N LYS A 305 0.44 17.84 2.84
CA LYS A 305 1.05 19.14 2.55
C LYS A 305 2.08 19.58 3.59
N ALA A 306 1.73 19.50 4.88
CA ALA A 306 2.62 19.97 5.95
C ALA A 306 3.94 19.17 6.06
N THR A 307 3.97 17.95 5.56
CA THR A 307 5.20 17.12 5.53
C THR A 307 6.08 17.46 4.33
N PHE A 308 5.50 17.85 3.20
CA PHE A 308 6.24 18.08 1.94
C PHE A 308 6.45 19.55 1.60
N ARG A 309 5.77 20.47 2.29
CA ARG A 309 5.85 21.90 2.05
C ARG A 309 5.91 22.70 3.36
N ASN A 310 6.67 23.76 3.36
CA ASN A 310 6.74 24.71 4.46
C ASN A 310 5.48 25.60 4.53
N LYS A 311 5.41 26.48 5.53
CA LYS A 311 4.28 27.41 5.73
C LYS A 311 4.07 28.36 4.55
N ARG A 312 5.13 28.64 3.76
CA ARG A 312 5.08 29.49 2.55
C ARG A 312 4.69 28.69 1.30
N GLY A 313 4.42 27.38 1.41
CA GLY A 313 4.06 26.50 0.29
C GLY A 313 5.25 26.01 -0.54
N GLN A 314 6.49 26.35 -0.17
CA GLN A 314 7.70 25.88 -0.85
C GLN A 314 7.97 24.42 -0.49
N ARG A 315 8.45 23.65 -1.46
CA ARG A 315 8.80 22.24 -1.29
C ARG A 315 10.01 22.08 -0.39
N TYR A 316 10.03 21.01 0.41
CA TYR A 316 11.22 20.55 1.12
C TYR A 316 12.15 19.70 0.24
N LEU A 317 11.62 19.10 -0.83
CA LEU A 317 12.37 18.29 -1.79
C LEU A 317 12.49 19.02 -3.13
N PRO A 318 13.55 18.77 -3.92
CA PRO A 318 13.73 19.40 -5.24
C PRO A 318 12.72 18.90 -6.28
N ILE A 319 11.96 17.85 -5.99
CA ILE A 319 10.98 17.20 -6.85
C ILE A 319 9.57 17.25 -6.24
N GLU A 320 8.55 17.00 -7.04
CA GLU A 320 7.21 16.68 -6.55
C GLU A 320 7.11 15.19 -6.21
N VAL A 321 6.28 14.90 -5.19
CA VAL A 321 5.95 13.53 -4.77
C VAL A 321 4.45 13.36 -4.87
N ALA A 322 4.01 12.30 -5.52
CA ALA A 322 2.61 11.90 -5.54
C ALA A 322 2.35 10.84 -4.46
N GLY A 323 1.18 10.87 -3.84
CA GLY A 323 0.86 9.86 -2.83
C GLY A 323 -0.54 9.93 -2.29
N LYS A 324 -0.86 8.99 -1.42
CA LYS A 324 -2.14 8.91 -0.71
C LYS A 324 -1.90 8.56 0.76
N THR A 325 -2.50 9.32 1.65
CA THR A 325 -2.50 9.02 3.09
C THR A 325 -3.68 8.12 3.44
N GLY A 326 -3.48 7.27 4.44
CA GLY A 326 -4.53 6.53 5.12
C GLY A 326 -4.46 6.77 6.63
N THR A 327 -5.61 6.86 7.29
CA THR A 327 -5.70 6.94 8.75
C THR A 327 -6.96 6.23 9.18
N LEU A 328 -6.80 5.28 10.09
CA LEU A 328 -7.90 4.57 10.73
C LEU A 328 -7.44 4.12 12.12
N ALA A 329 -8.37 3.91 13.04
CA ALA A 329 -8.06 3.32 14.32
C ALA A 329 -8.90 2.05 14.50
N ALA A 330 -8.35 1.02 15.11
CA ALA A 330 -9.05 -0.22 15.42
C ALA A 330 -8.81 -0.62 16.87
N GLU A 331 -9.82 -1.21 17.50
CA GLU A 331 -9.64 -1.99 18.71
C GLU A 331 -9.01 -3.33 18.34
N THR A 332 -7.99 -3.71 19.05
CA THR A 332 -7.30 -5.00 18.90
C THR A 332 -7.17 -5.68 20.25
N ASP A 333 -6.80 -6.95 20.26
CA ASP A 333 -6.50 -7.70 21.51
C ASP A 333 -5.40 -7.03 22.35
N ARG A 334 -4.63 -6.14 21.75
CA ARG A 334 -3.55 -5.36 22.38
C ARG A 334 -3.98 -3.92 22.72
N GLY A 335 -5.28 -3.62 22.64
CA GLY A 335 -5.87 -2.30 22.82
C GLY A 335 -5.98 -1.49 21.52
N PRO A 336 -6.35 -0.20 21.60
CA PRO A 336 -6.56 0.63 20.44
C PRO A 336 -5.26 0.91 19.68
N ILE A 337 -5.25 0.66 18.37
CA ILE A 337 -4.14 0.98 17.46
C ILE A 337 -4.61 2.00 16.43
N GLY A 338 -3.89 3.12 16.34
CA GLY A 338 -4.06 4.11 15.28
C GLY A 338 -3.11 3.82 14.11
N TYR A 339 -3.66 3.52 12.95
CA TYR A 339 -2.89 3.26 11.73
C TYR A 339 -2.65 4.54 10.94
N SER A 340 -1.42 4.76 10.53
CA SER A 340 -1.02 5.83 9.62
C SER A 340 -0.36 5.25 8.39
N TRP A 341 -0.95 5.49 7.23
CA TRP A 341 -0.42 5.10 5.93
C TRP A 341 0.12 6.29 5.14
N PHE A 342 1.13 6.04 4.36
CA PHE A 342 1.49 6.86 3.21
C PHE A 342 2.03 5.96 2.10
N VAL A 343 1.30 5.87 1.01
CA VAL A 343 1.74 5.20 -0.22
C VAL A 343 1.98 6.27 -1.28
N GLY A 344 3.01 6.09 -2.11
CA GLY A 344 3.32 7.10 -3.10
C GLY A 344 4.47 6.72 -4.01
N TYR A 345 4.82 7.63 -4.89
CA TYR A 345 5.92 7.49 -5.82
C TYR A 345 6.64 8.82 -6.05
N ALA A 346 7.86 8.73 -6.52
CA ALA A 346 8.74 9.87 -6.77
C ALA A 346 9.75 9.59 -7.90
N PRO A 347 10.15 10.63 -8.66
CA PRO A 347 9.48 11.93 -8.84
C PRO A 347 8.08 11.79 -9.44
N ALA A 348 7.17 12.74 -9.21
CA ALA A 348 5.81 12.64 -9.76
C ALA A 348 5.78 12.72 -11.29
N GLU A 349 6.65 13.53 -11.90
CA GLU A 349 6.68 13.72 -13.36
C GLU A 349 7.36 12.56 -14.10
N HIS A 350 8.43 12.00 -13.53
CA HIS A 350 9.19 10.88 -14.10
C HIS A 350 9.43 9.84 -13.01
N PRO A 351 8.41 9.03 -12.70
CA PRO A 351 8.46 8.09 -11.60
C PRO A 351 9.57 7.04 -11.73
N THR A 352 10.37 6.88 -10.67
CA THR A 352 11.44 5.89 -10.62
C THR A 352 11.32 4.95 -9.44
N ILE A 353 10.77 5.42 -8.31
CA ILE A 353 10.48 4.59 -7.14
C ILE A 353 9.03 4.75 -6.71
N ALA A 354 8.45 3.67 -6.24
CA ALA A 354 7.22 3.66 -5.47
C ALA A 354 7.49 3.14 -4.07
N PHE A 355 6.70 3.57 -3.10
CA PHE A 355 6.88 3.18 -1.72
C PHE A 355 5.55 3.11 -0.97
N ALA A 356 5.52 2.31 0.07
CA ALA A 356 4.48 2.32 1.08
C ALA A 356 5.07 2.27 2.47
N VAL A 357 4.45 3.02 3.36
CA VAL A 357 4.75 3.02 4.80
C VAL A 357 3.45 2.87 5.57
N VAL A 358 3.43 1.96 6.54
CA VAL A 358 2.38 1.87 7.55
C VAL A 358 2.97 1.90 8.95
N LEU A 359 2.36 2.69 9.82
CA LEU A 359 2.72 2.77 11.23
C LEU A 359 1.46 2.50 12.06
N GLY A 360 1.55 1.52 12.96
CA GLY A 360 0.59 1.30 14.03
C GLY A 360 1.08 1.96 15.32
N ASN A 361 0.34 2.94 15.81
CA ASN A 361 0.67 3.70 16.99
C ASN A 361 -0.31 3.39 18.13
N SER A 362 0.21 3.22 19.35
CA SER A 362 -0.58 3.05 20.55
C SER A 362 0.27 3.40 21.78
N PRO A 363 -0.24 4.13 22.75
CA PRO A 363 -1.46 4.95 22.73
C PRO A 363 -1.27 6.30 22.04
N THR A 364 -0.03 6.71 21.72
CA THR A 364 0.29 8.05 21.17
C THR A 364 0.94 7.99 19.81
N TRP A 365 0.61 8.97 18.97
CA TRP A 365 1.24 9.16 17.67
C TRP A 365 2.62 9.78 17.83
N ARG A 366 3.67 9.02 17.54
CA ARG A 366 5.06 9.52 17.59
C ARG A 366 5.43 10.28 16.33
N ILE A 367 5.22 9.64 15.18
CA ILE A 367 5.33 10.23 13.85
C ILE A 367 4.23 9.69 12.95
N LYS A 368 4.00 10.33 11.82
CA LYS A 368 3.10 9.85 10.76
C LYS A 368 3.90 9.17 9.65
N ALA A 369 3.27 8.25 8.93
CA ALA A 369 3.88 7.57 7.79
C ALA A 369 4.40 8.55 6.71
N THR A 370 3.78 9.72 6.55
CA THR A 370 4.26 10.77 5.64
C THR A 370 5.67 11.25 5.95
N TYR A 371 6.06 11.27 7.23
CA TYR A 371 7.43 11.63 7.63
C TYR A 371 8.44 10.60 7.13
N VAL A 372 8.17 9.31 7.34
CA VAL A 372 9.03 8.22 6.87
C VAL A 372 9.07 8.21 5.33
N GLY A 373 7.93 8.39 4.66
CA GLY A 373 7.88 8.46 3.19
C GLY A 373 8.72 9.62 2.63
N ARG A 374 8.69 10.80 3.27
CA ARG A 374 9.59 11.90 2.88
C ARG A 374 11.05 11.54 3.11
N HIS A 375 11.37 10.88 4.23
CA HIS A 375 12.74 10.42 4.52
C HIS A 375 13.24 9.45 3.45
N ILE A 376 12.44 8.45 3.07
CA ILE A 376 12.77 7.51 1.98
C ILE A 376 13.13 8.25 0.69
N VAL A 377 12.29 9.20 0.28
CA VAL A 377 12.55 9.99 -0.94
C VAL A 377 13.81 10.84 -0.81
N THR A 378 14.07 11.42 0.38
CA THR A 378 15.29 12.20 0.63
C THR A 378 16.53 11.34 0.47
N GLU A 379 16.57 10.15 1.07
CA GLU A 379 17.71 9.23 1.00
C GLU A 379 17.93 8.69 -0.41
N TYR A 380 16.84 8.36 -1.11
CA TYR A 380 16.91 7.95 -2.52
C TYR A 380 17.55 9.02 -3.43
N LEU A 381 17.14 10.29 -3.26
CA LEU A 381 17.68 11.39 -4.04
C LEU A 381 19.16 11.66 -3.70
N ALA A 382 19.53 11.56 -2.43
CA ALA A 382 20.91 11.72 -1.99
C ALA A 382 21.81 10.63 -2.57
N GLU A 383 21.36 9.37 -2.55
CA GLU A 383 22.11 8.27 -3.15
C GLU A 383 22.29 8.43 -4.67
N LYS A 384 21.20 8.83 -5.36
CA LYS A 384 21.27 9.10 -6.80
C LYS A 384 22.27 10.20 -7.14
N ALA A 385 22.33 11.26 -6.31
CA ALA A 385 23.28 12.35 -6.47
C ALA A 385 24.74 11.90 -6.21
N ASP A 386 24.95 11.07 -5.18
CA ASP A 386 26.26 10.51 -4.86
C ASP A 386 26.77 9.61 -6.00
N ARG A 387 25.91 8.75 -6.56
CA ARG A 387 26.24 7.91 -7.73
C ARG A 387 26.54 8.72 -9.00
N ALA A 388 25.87 9.88 -9.18
CA ALA A 388 26.11 10.78 -10.30
C ALA A 388 27.30 11.73 -10.09
N GLY A 389 28.00 11.67 -8.96
CA GLY A 389 29.10 12.59 -8.60
C GLY A 389 28.61 14.03 -8.32
N THR A 390 27.31 14.24 -8.13
CA THR A 390 26.71 15.55 -7.89
C THR A 390 26.37 15.68 -6.41
N ARG A 391 27.08 16.52 -5.65
CA ARG A 391 26.74 16.81 -4.25
C ARG A 391 25.43 17.60 -4.18
N LEU A 392 24.38 17.01 -3.63
CA LEU A 392 23.19 17.75 -3.19
C LEU A 392 23.56 18.61 -1.97
N VAL A 393 23.62 19.92 -2.14
CA VAL A 393 23.72 20.85 -1.01
C VAL A 393 22.39 20.78 -0.27
N ALA A 394 22.40 20.18 0.92
CA ALA A 394 21.25 20.13 1.79
C ALA A 394 20.81 21.57 2.15
N ALA A 395 19.64 21.97 1.73
CA ALA A 395 19.00 23.18 2.26
C ALA A 395 18.65 22.89 3.74
N ARG A 396 19.36 23.57 4.64
CA ARG A 396 19.12 23.56 6.09
C ARG A 396 17.83 24.26 6.48
#